data_8393100cb8242d37b6e7c670426d5565
#
_entry.id   8393100cb8242d37b6e7c670426d5565
#
_cell.length_a   1.000
_cell.length_b   1.000
_cell.length_c   1.000
_cell.angle_alpha   90.00
_cell.angle_beta   90.00
_cell.angle_gamma   90.00
#
_symmetry.space_group_name_H-M   'P 1'
#
loop_
_entity.id
_entity.type
_entity.pdbx_description
1 polymer ?
#
loop_
_entity_poly.entity_id
_entity_poly.type
_entity_poly.pdbx_seq_one_letter_code
_entity_poly.pdbx_strand_id
1 'polypeptide(L)'
;SPVVMRMLPQPPDLAGAVGEWSDAELFRIVKHGVRFTGMPAWPTQERDDEVWAMVAFLRELPWMDEATYRDLAYGATLAPPEGAAATLRQALADCGRCHGGDGLGRGPAIPVLAGQSEAYLLESLRAYAEEGRASGLMSLPAIAAGPQSWPDLAKHFAALPTRHPGGEGDPALVRRGREIAERGIKEAGVPVCLGCHGRQDRSPLYPSIAGQPERYIEAQLGLFRAGKRGGTRFGHLMANAAKGLTDDDVRALAAYFALSAAPSATGTR
;
A
#
# COMPACT_ATOMS: atom_id res chain seq x y z
N SER A 1 21.52 -15.45 -9.42
CA SER A 1 22.34 -14.29 -9.02
C SER A 1 23.72 -14.79 -8.55
N PRO A 2 24.84 -14.12 -8.92
CA PRO A 2 26.17 -14.48 -8.43
C PRO A 2 26.30 -14.46 -6.88
N VAL A 3 25.48 -13.67 -6.22
CA VAL A 3 25.43 -13.59 -4.75
C VAL A 3 24.87 -14.89 -4.16
N VAL A 4 23.77 -15.40 -4.72
CA VAL A 4 23.09 -16.62 -4.25
C VAL A 4 24.03 -17.83 -4.36
N MET A 5 24.80 -17.92 -5.44
CA MET A 5 25.76 -19.02 -5.66
C MET A 5 26.93 -19.06 -4.65
N ARG A 6 27.15 -17.96 -3.91
CA ARG A 6 28.21 -17.84 -2.89
C ARG A 6 27.68 -17.95 -1.45
N MET A 7 26.36 -18.07 -1.27
CA MET A 7 25.77 -18.25 0.07
C MET A 7 25.98 -19.69 0.56
N LEU A 8 26.27 -19.84 1.84
CA LEU A 8 26.39 -21.13 2.54
C LEU A 8 25.54 -21.08 3.81
N PRO A 9 24.54 -21.96 3.97
CA PRO A 9 24.06 -22.91 2.95
C PRO A 9 23.49 -22.20 1.71
N GLN A 10 23.48 -22.89 0.57
CA GLN A 10 22.82 -22.35 -0.62
C GLN A 10 21.30 -22.25 -0.39
N PRO A 11 20.65 -21.15 -0.81
CA PRO A 11 19.21 -21.07 -0.77
C PRO A 11 18.56 -22.21 -1.58
N PRO A 12 17.51 -22.85 -1.06
CA PRO A 12 16.78 -23.88 -1.78
C PRO A 12 16.04 -23.29 -2.99
N ASP A 13 15.69 -24.16 -3.94
CA ASP A 13 14.66 -23.83 -4.93
C ASP A 13 13.32 -23.74 -4.20
N LEU A 14 12.80 -22.53 -4.06
CA LEU A 14 11.58 -22.27 -3.32
C LEU A 14 10.36 -22.95 -3.97
N ALA A 15 10.28 -23.02 -5.30
CA ALA A 15 9.17 -23.67 -5.99
C ALA A 15 9.07 -25.15 -5.62
N GLY A 16 10.22 -25.83 -5.47
CA GLY A 16 10.26 -27.24 -5.02
C GLY A 16 10.07 -27.42 -3.51
N ALA A 17 10.59 -26.50 -2.70
CA ALA A 17 10.70 -26.69 -1.25
C ALA A 17 9.45 -26.24 -0.47
N VAL A 18 8.66 -25.29 -0.97
CA VAL A 18 7.53 -24.72 -0.18
C VAL A 18 6.44 -25.73 0.16
N GLY A 19 6.33 -26.84 -0.60
CA GLY A 19 5.37 -27.92 -0.32
C GLY A 19 5.70 -28.75 0.92
N GLU A 20 6.94 -28.71 1.40
CA GLU A 20 7.40 -29.47 2.57
C GLU A 20 7.00 -28.82 3.91
N TRP A 21 6.57 -27.57 3.88
CA TRP A 21 6.28 -26.77 5.07
C TRP A 21 4.80 -26.44 5.18
N SER A 22 4.26 -26.45 6.38
CA SER A 22 2.94 -25.90 6.69
C SER A 22 2.94 -24.36 6.56
N ASP A 23 1.75 -23.75 6.43
CA ASP A 23 1.62 -22.28 6.39
C ASP A 23 2.19 -21.60 7.64
N ALA A 24 2.00 -22.22 8.81
CA ALA A 24 2.54 -21.71 10.06
C ALA A 24 4.07 -21.76 10.12
N GLU A 25 4.69 -22.77 9.53
CA GLU A 25 6.15 -22.88 9.43
C GLU A 25 6.69 -21.88 8.42
N LEU A 26 6.08 -21.76 7.24
CA LEU A 26 6.44 -20.72 6.27
C LEU A 26 6.31 -19.32 6.87
N PHE A 27 5.23 -19.06 7.60
CA PHE A 27 5.05 -17.79 8.29
C PHE A 27 6.21 -17.51 9.25
N ARG A 28 6.62 -18.48 10.06
CA ARG A 28 7.74 -18.33 11.00
C ARG A 28 9.07 -18.12 10.30
N ILE A 29 9.33 -18.88 9.22
CA ILE A 29 10.53 -18.74 8.39
C ILE A 29 10.59 -17.34 7.77
N VAL A 30 9.52 -16.87 7.16
CA VAL A 30 9.47 -15.53 6.53
C VAL A 30 9.60 -14.45 7.59
N LYS A 31 8.86 -14.56 8.70
CA LYS A 31 8.85 -13.53 9.74
C LYS A 31 10.18 -13.38 10.45
N HIS A 32 10.81 -14.49 10.86
CA HIS A 32 11.98 -14.47 11.71
C HIS A 32 13.30 -14.72 10.98
N GLY A 33 13.21 -15.12 9.70
CA GLY A 33 14.37 -15.57 8.96
C GLY A 33 14.93 -16.88 9.52
N VAL A 34 16.09 -17.28 9.00
CA VAL A 34 16.82 -18.46 9.47
C VAL A 34 18.24 -18.07 9.82
N ARG A 35 18.61 -18.22 11.09
CA ARG A 35 19.93 -17.83 11.58
C ARG A 35 21.05 -18.57 10.84
N PHE A 36 22.14 -17.87 10.59
CA PHE A 36 23.33 -18.39 9.89
C PHE A 36 23.07 -18.82 8.43
N THR A 37 22.03 -18.25 7.80
CA THR A 37 21.71 -18.47 6.40
C THR A 37 21.50 -17.14 5.66
N GLY A 38 21.26 -17.20 4.34
CA GLY A 38 20.89 -16.04 3.54
C GLY A 38 19.41 -15.62 3.67
N MET A 39 18.61 -16.23 4.56
CA MET A 39 17.21 -15.86 4.76
C MET A 39 17.07 -14.83 5.88
N PRO A 40 16.93 -13.53 5.56
CA PRO A 40 16.75 -12.50 6.58
C PRO A 40 15.35 -12.57 7.20
N ALA A 41 15.19 -11.98 8.38
CA ALA A 41 13.88 -11.74 8.96
C ALA A 41 13.09 -10.71 8.14
N TRP A 42 11.75 -10.76 8.23
CA TRP A 42 10.91 -9.72 7.67
C TRP A 42 11.27 -8.36 8.27
N PRO A 43 11.42 -7.30 7.47
CA PRO A 43 11.95 -6.03 7.97
C PRO A 43 11.14 -5.41 9.10
N THR A 44 9.83 -5.68 9.14
CA THR A 44 8.90 -5.11 10.12
C THR A 44 8.17 -6.21 10.86
N GLN A 45 8.53 -6.45 12.12
CA GLN A 45 8.01 -7.57 12.92
C GLN A 45 6.53 -7.41 13.33
N GLU A 46 5.97 -6.21 13.23
CA GLU A 46 4.59 -5.90 13.61
C GLU A 46 3.56 -6.11 12.49
N ARG A 47 4.05 -6.37 11.24
CA ARG A 47 3.22 -6.49 10.04
C ARG A 47 3.03 -7.95 9.63
N ASP A 48 2.30 -8.69 10.47
CA ASP A 48 1.95 -10.09 10.21
C ASP A 48 1.10 -10.26 8.94
N ASP A 49 0.31 -9.25 8.59
CA ASP A 49 -0.46 -9.20 7.36
C ASP A 49 0.43 -9.27 6.10
N GLU A 50 1.57 -8.57 6.09
CA GLU A 50 2.54 -8.65 4.99
C GLU A 50 3.23 -10.01 4.92
N VAL A 51 3.53 -10.61 6.08
CA VAL A 51 4.13 -11.95 6.16
C VAL A 51 3.15 -12.99 5.62
N TRP A 52 1.87 -12.94 5.99
CA TRP A 52 0.84 -13.82 5.45
C TRP A 52 0.63 -13.64 3.94
N ALA A 53 0.71 -12.41 3.44
CA ALA A 53 0.67 -12.16 1.99
C ALA A 53 1.86 -12.83 1.26
N MET A 54 3.06 -12.81 1.87
CA MET A 54 4.23 -13.52 1.34
C MET A 54 4.04 -15.04 1.37
N VAL A 55 3.47 -15.59 2.44
CA VAL A 55 3.15 -17.03 2.52
C VAL A 55 2.18 -17.43 1.42
N ALA A 56 1.13 -16.63 1.19
CA ALA A 56 0.19 -16.87 0.09
C ALA A 56 0.90 -16.85 -1.28
N PHE A 57 1.77 -15.88 -1.53
CA PHE A 57 2.58 -15.84 -2.75
C PHE A 57 3.46 -17.09 -2.90
N LEU A 58 4.12 -17.53 -1.84
CA LEU A 58 4.95 -18.73 -1.86
C LEU A 58 4.15 -19.99 -2.22
N ARG A 59 2.88 -20.08 -1.81
CA ARG A 59 1.99 -21.19 -2.18
C ARG A 59 1.62 -21.22 -3.65
N GLU A 60 1.53 -20.06 -4.28
CA GLU A 60 1.27 -19.95 -5.72
C GLU A 60 2.53 -20.20 -6.57
N LEU A 61 3.73 -19.98 -6.01
CA LEU A 61 4.98 -20.03 -6.75
C LEU A 61 5.23 -21.33 -7.54
N PRO A 62 4.94 -22.55 -7.02
CA PRO A 62 5.15 -23.80 -7.76
C PRO A 62 4.31 -23.91 -9.05
N TRP A 63 3.20 -23.17 -9.12
CA TRP A 63 2.25 -23.21 -10.25
C TRP A 63 2.45 -22.06 -11.23
N MET A 64 3.39 -21.18 -10.94
CA MET A 64 3.64 -19.95 -11.69
C MET A 64 4.69 -20.20 -12.77
N ASP A 65 4.38 -19.88 -14.02
CA ASP A 65 5.37 -19.89 -15.08
C ASP A 65 6.31 -18.66 -14.99
N GLU A 66 7.44 -18.74 -15.70
CA GLU A 66 8.44 -17.67 -15.67
C GLU A 66 7.89 -16.32 -16.18
N ALA A 67 7.00 -16.33 -17.16
CA ALA A 67 6.42 -15.10 -17.71
C ALA A 67 5.52 -14.41 -16.70
N THR A 68 4.64 -15.17 -16.02
CA THR A 68 3.78 -14.68 -14.94
C THR A 68 4.61 -14.18 -13.77
N TYR A 69 5.65 -14.94 -13.35
CA TYR A 69 6.54 -14.49 -12.28
C TYR A 69 7.24 -13.18 -12.66
N ARG A 70 7.78 -13.08 -13.88
CA ARG A 70 8.44 -11.84 -14.34
C ARG A 70 7.49 -10.66 -14.39
N ASP A 71 6.28 -10.86 -14.89
CA ASP A 71 5.27 -9.80 -14.89
C ASP A 71 4.94 -9.33 -13.46
N LEU A 72 4.68 -10.25 -12.54
CA LEU A 72 4.38 -9.91 -11.14
C LEU A 72 5.57 -9.24 -10.44
N ALA A 73 6.80 -9.76 -10.64
CA ALA A 73 7.98 -9.29 -9.93
C ALA A 73 8.55 -7.97 -10.47
N TYR A 74 8.45 -7.74 -11.77
CA TYR A 74 9.11 -6.59 -12.42
C TYR A 74 8.12 -5.61 -13.04
N GLY A 75 6.94 -6.05 -13.42
CA GLY A 75 5.91 -5.20 -14.00
C GLY A 75 6.28 -4.58 -15.34
N ALA A 76 5.40 -3.71 -15.82
CA ALA A 76 5.70 -2.86 -16.96
C ALA A 76 6.64 -1.74 -16.50
N THR A 77 7.76 -1.57 -17.22
CA THR A 77 8.71 -0.50 -16.98
C THR A 77 8.05 0.86 -17.23
N LEU A 78 8.16 1.76 -16.28
CA LEU A 78 7.83 3.17 -16.46
C LEU A 78 8.76 3.80 -17.48
N ALA A 79 8.20 4.57 -18.41
CA ALA A 79 8.98 5.57 -19.13
C ALA A 79 9.28 6.71 -18.17
N PRO A 80 10.53 6.90 -17.72
CA PRO A 80 10.86 7.99 -16.84
C PRO A 80 10.69 9.33 -17.56
N PRO A 81 10.45 10.43 -16.80
CA PRO A 81 10.44 11.76 -17.38
C PRO A 81 11.73 12.03 -18.18
N GLU A 82 11.58 12.71 -19.32
CA GLU A 82 12.72 13.09 -20.16
C GLU A 82 13.72 13.92 -19.35
N GLY A 83 15.00 13.61 -19.45
CA GLY A 83 16.04 14.29 -18.67
C GLY A 83 16.14 13.91 -17.18
N ALA A 84 15.35 12.97 -16.68
CA ALA A 84 15.41 12.55 -15.28
C ALA A 84 16.79 12.00 -14.90
N ALA A 85 17.27 12.34 -13.69
CA ALA A 85 18.51 11.80 -13.13
C ALA A 85 18.45 10.27 -13.03
N ALA A 86 19.59 9.60 -13.12
CA ALA A 86 19.66 8.13 -13.08
C ALA A 86 19.06 7.55 -11.80
N THR A 87 19.25 8.21 -10.66
CA THR A 87 18.69 7.84 -9.36
C THR A 87 17.15 7.90 -9.35
N LEU A 88 16.57 8.96 -9.93
CA LEU A 88 15.11 9.09 -10.04
C LEU A 88 14.53 8.03 -11.00
N ARG A 89 15.21 7.78 -12.13
CA ARG A 89 14.79 6.72 -13.07
C ARG A 89 14.73 5.36 -12.39
N GLN A 90 15.76 5.02 -11.61
CA GLN A 90 15.79 3.76 -10.86
C GLN A 90 14.68 3.70 -9.82
N ALA A 91 14.50 4.76 -9.03
CA ALA A 91 13.44 4.83 -8.01
C ALA A 91 12.04 4.71 -8.62
N LEU A 92 11.77 5.37 -9.76
CA LEU A 92 10.51 5.23 -10.49
C LEU A 92 10.29 3.79 -10.99
N ALA A 93 11.34 3.15 -11.52
CA ALA A 93 11.26 1.75 -11.97
C ALA A 93 10.92 0.82 -10.79
N ASP A 94 11.55 1.02 -9.64
CA ASP A 94 11.31 0.21 -8.44
C ASP A 94 9.89 0.42 -7.85
N CYS A 95 9.41 1.66 -7.79
CA CYS A 95 8.04 1.98 -7.36
C CYS A 95 6.99 1.40 -8.34
N GLY A 96 7.26 1.50 -9.64
CA GLY A 96 6.36 1.03 -10.71
C GLY A 96 6.09 -0.47 -10.68
N ARG A 97 6.97 -1.28 -10.11
CA ARG A 97 6.76 -2.74 -9.96
C ARG A 97 5.44 -3.05 -9.27
N CYS A 98 5.08 -2.29 -8.25
CA CYS A 98 3.85 -2.49 -7.49
C CYS A 98 2.79 -1.45 -7.84
N HIS A 99 3.17 -0.17 -7.94
CA HIS A 99 2.22 0.92 -8.14
C HIS A 99 1.83 1.16 -9.60
N GLY A 100 2.47 0.46 -10.54
CA GLY A 100 2.24 0.66 -11.98
C GLY A 100 2.93 1.92 -12.51
N GLY A 101 3.13 1.98 -13.81
CA GLY A 101 3.65 3.13 -14.52
C GLY A 101 2.69 4.30 -14.56
N ASP A 102 1.43 3.99 -14.46
CA ASP A 102 0.32 4.94 -14.40
C ASP A 102 -0.06 5.33 -12.95
N GLY A 103 0.61 4.74 -11.95
CA GLY A 103 0.31 4.99 -10.54
C GLY A 103 -1.03 4.43 -10.06
N LEU A 104 -1.67 3.53 -10.80
CA LEU A 104 -3.00 3.00 -10.48
C LEU A 104 -2.97 1.75 -9.58
N GLY A 105 -1.77 1.24 -9.27
CA GLY A 105 -1.61 0.01 -8.50
C GLY A 105 -1.80 -1.25 -9.35
N ARG A 106 -0.99 -2.28 -9.12
CA ARG A 106 -1.02 -3.53 -9.87
C ARG A 106 -1.74 -4.66 -9.14
N GLY A 107 -2.45 -4.36 -8.08
CA GLY A 107 -3.18 -5.34 -7.30
C GLY A 107 -4.14 -4.73 -6.30
N PRO A 108 -5.07 -5.53 -5.78
CA PRO A 108 -6.18 -5.02 -4.97
C PRO A 108 -5.74 -4.48 -3.59
N ALA A 109 -4.53 -4.78 -3.15
CA ALA A 109 -3.95 -4.26 -1.90
C ALA A 109 -2.90 -3.15 -2.13
N ILE A 110 -2.62 -2.79 -3.40
CA ILE A 110 -1.64 -1.77 -3.77
C ILE A 110 -2.37 -0.44 -4.00
N PRO A 111 -2.04 0.62 -3.25
CA PRO A 111 -2.76 1.89 -3.37
C PRO A 111 -2.48 2.61 -4.70
N VAL A 112 -3.49 3.32 -5.15
CA VAL A 112 -3.40 4.30 -6.24
C VAL A 112 -2.61 5.52 -5.73
N LEU A 113 -1.54 5.87 -6.45
CA LEU A 113 -0.71 7.05 -6.20
C LEU A 113 -1.05 8.20 -7.16
N ALA A 114 -1.60 7.87 -8.34
CA ALA A 114 -1.97 8.85 -9.37
C ALA A 114 -2.94 9.89 -8.80
N GLY A 115 -2.60 11.18 -8.97
CA GLY A 115 -3.41 12.29 -8.50
C GLY A 115 -3.51 12.45 -6.98
N GLN A 116 -2.72 11.70 -6.21
CA GLN A 116 -2.63 11.88 -4.77
C GLN A 116 -1.88 13.18 -4.44
N SER A 117 -2.18 13.79 -3.30
CA SER A 117 -1.49 15.01 -2.86
C SER A 117 0.03 14.79 -2.77
N GLU A 118 0.80 15.66 -3.42
CA GLU A 118 2.26 15.67 -3.36
C GLU A 118 2.78 15.73 -1.92
N ALA A 119 2.20 16.60 -1.09
CA ALA A 119 2.59 16.73 0.31
C ALA A 119 2.34 15.46 1.12
N TYR A 120 1.21 14.76 0.87
CA TYR A 120 0.91 13.49 1.52
C TYR A 120 1.85 12.37 1.05
N LEU A 121 2.18 12.31 -0.26
CA LEU A 121 3.12 11.32 -0.80
C LEU A 121 4.51 11.52 -0.20
N LEU A 122 5.00 12.77 -0.15
CA LEU A 122 6.30 13.09 0.44
C LEU A 122 6.36 12.74 1.92
N GLU A 123 5.34 13.08 2.69
CA GLU A 123 5.27 12.74 4.12
C GLU A 123 5.19 11.22 4.33
N SER A 124 4.46 10.51 3.46
CA SER A 124 4.37 9.05 3.52
C SER A 124 5.70 8.37 3.24
N LEU A 125 6.46 8.82 2.22
CA LEU A 125 7.80 8.30 1.94
C LEU A 125 8.74 8.51 3.13
N ARG A 126 8.73 9.70 3.73
CA ARG A 126 9.48 9.99 4.94
C ARG A 126 9.09 9.06 6.09
N ALA A 127 7.80 8.93 6.35
CA ALA A 127 7.30 8.10 7.44
C ALA A 127 7.67 6.62 7.28
N TYR A 128 7.71 6.10 6.06
CA TYR A 128 8.18 4.73 5.79
C TYR A 128 9.69 4.59 5.99
N ALA A 129 10.49 5.55 5.54
CA ALA A 129 11.94 5.48 5.65
C ALA A 129 12.44 5.69 7.09
N GLU A 130 11.73 6.48 7.89
CA GLU A 130 12.02 6.78 9.30
C GLU A 130 11.32 5.81 10.28
N GLU A 131 10.77 4.71 9.76
CA GLU A 131 10.08 3.65 10.52
C GLU A 131 8.86 4.11 11.34
N GLY A 132 8.42 5.35 11.18
CA GLY A 132 7.21 5.85 11.82
C GLY A 132 5.92 5.21 11.29
N ARG A 133 5.95 4.74 10.03
CA ARG A 133 4.90 3.95 9.38
C ARG A 133 5.46 2.58 9.04
N ALA A 134 5.16 1.62 9.88
CA ALA A 134 5.70 0.26 9.75
C ALA A 134 5.23 -0.44 8.46
N SER A 135 6.16 -0.88 7.62
CA SER A 135 5.92 -1.72 6.44
C SER A 135 7.22 -2.35 5.94
N GLY A 136 7.29 -3.67 5.91
CA GLY A 136 8.43 -4.39 5.32
C GLY A 136 8.50 -4.25 3.79
N LEU A 137 7.38 -3.93 3.15
CA LEU A 137 7.30 -3.72 1.70
C LEU A 137 7.68 -2.31 1.28
N MET A 138 7.26 -1.27 2.04
CA MET A 138 7.47 0.12 1.64
C MET A 138 8.70 0.78 2.25
N SER A 139 9.16 0.32 3.43
CA SER A 139 10.32 0.95 4.10
C SER A 139 11.60 0.81 3.28
N LEU A 140 11.88 -0.39 2.77
CA LEU A 140 13.09 -0.62 1.97
C LEU A 140 13.14 0.20 0.68
N PRO A 141 12.09 0.26 -0.17
CA PRO A 141 12.08 1.13 -1.35
C PRO A 141 12.18 2.62 -1.01
N ALA A 142 11.53 3.07 0.06
CA ALA A 142 11.62 4.47 0.50
C ALA A 142 13.04 4.85 0.93
N ILE A 143 13.71 3.99 1.72
CA ILE A 143 15.11 4.18 2.11
C ILE A 143 16.02 4.16 0.88
N ALA A 144 15.86 3.19 -0.03
CA ALA A 144 16.67 3.04 -1.22
C ALA A 144 16.55 4.24 -2.18
N ALA A 145 15.36 4.81 -2.34
CA ALA A 145 15.15 6.02 -3.14
C ALA A 145 15.88 7.23 -2.56
N GLY A 146 15.98 7.32 -1.24
CA GLY A 146 16.66 8.38 -0.52
C GLY A 146 15.94 9.73 -0.52
N PRO A 147 16.20 10.58 0.48
CA PRO A 147 15.48 11.83 0.70
C PRO A 147 15.61 12.83 -0.46
N GLN A 148 16.69 12.75 -1.25
CA GLN A 148 16.91 13.61 -2.42
C GLN A 148 15.95 13.30 -3.58
N SER A 149 15.43 12.06 -3.68
CA SER A 149 14.50 11.66 -4.75
C SER A 149 13.03 11.75 -4.35
N TRP A 150 12.72 11.83 -3.07
CA TRP A 150 11.31 11.82 -2.59
C TRP A 150 10.46 12.97 -3.14
N PRO A 151 10.94 14.23 -3.21
CA PRO A 151 10.13 15.32 -3.79
C PRO A 151 9.76 15.06 -5.25
N ASP A 152 10.71 14.60 -6.07
CA ASP A 152 10.48 14.32 -7.48
C ASP A 152 9.54 13.11 -7.68
N LEU A 153 9.67 12.06 -6.85
CA LEU A 153 8.74 10.93 -6.83
C LEU A 153 7.33 11.36 -6.47
N ALA A 154 7.18 12.15 -5.40
CA ALA A 154 5.88 12.66 -4.95
C ALA A 154 5.23 13.51 -6.03
N LYS A 155 5.97 14.44 -6.63
CA LYS A 155 5.51 15.29 -7.73
C LYS A 155 5.12 14.49 -8.96
N HIS A 156 5.93 13.47 -9.33
CA HIS A 156 5.64 12.62 -10.48
C HIS A 156 4.27 11.91 -10.32
N PHE A 157 4.07 11.18 -9.22
CA PHE A 157 2.82 10.45 -9.01
C PHE A 157 1.62 11.37 -8.78
N ALA A 158 1.81 12.53 -8.14
CA ALA A 158 0.75 13.52 -7.97
C ALA A 158 0.26 14.11 -9.31
N ALA A 159 1.14 14.22 -10.29
CA ALA A 159 0.81 14.76 -11.62
C ALA A 159 0.15 13.74 -12.56
N LEU A 160 0.16 12.45 -12.21
CA LEU A 160 -0.48 11.42 -13.05
C LEU A 160 -2.00 11.56 -13.03
N PRO A 161 -2.68 11.27 -14.17
CA PRO A 161 -4.12 11.36 -14.25
C PRO A 161 -4.80 10.31 -13.37
N THR A 162 -5.78 10.74 -12.59
CA THR A 162 -6.64 9.83 -11.84
C THR A 162 -7.57 9.07 -12.79
N ARG A 163 -7.78 7.78 -12.51
CA ARG A 163 -8.85 7.00 -13.11
C ARG A 163 -9.91 6.70 -12.06
N HIS A 164 -11.16 6.77 -12.48
CA HIS A 164 -12.22 6.17 -11.68
C HIS A 164 -12.15 4.65 -11.85
N PRO A 165 -12.04 3.89 -10.78
CA PRO A 165 -12.26 2.46 -10.88
C PRO A 165 -13.72 2.28 -11.29
N GLY A 166 -13.93 1.73 -12.49
CA GLY A 166 -15.23 1.21 -12.85
C GLY A 166 -15.49 -0.06 -12.05
N GLY A 167 -16.72 -0.33 -11.69
CA GLY A 167 -17.07 -1.57 -11.00
C GLY A 167 -18.46 -1.46 -10.38
N GLU A 168 -19.02 -2.62 -10.09
CA GLU A 168 -20.24 -2.75 -9.31
C GLU A 168 -19.84 -3.31 -7.94
N GLY A 169 -20.32 -2.67 -6.88
CA GLY A 169 -20.19 -3.16 -5.51
C GLY A 169 -21.53 -3.61 -4.97
N ASP A 170 -21.53 -4.30 -3.84
CA ASP A 170 -22.75 -4.60 -3.10
C ASP A 170 -23.49 -3.29 -2.76
N PRO A 171 -24.71 -3.06 -3.30
CA PRO A 171 -25.44 -1.80 -3.08
C PRO A 171 -25.76 -1.54 -1.60
N ALA A 172 -25.88 -2.56 -0.78
CA ALA A 172 -26.15 -2.42 0.65
C ALA A 172 -24.91 -1.92 1.39
N LEU A 173 -23.72 -2.50 1.10
CA LEU A 173 -22.44 -2.04 1.65
C LEU A 173 -22.14 -0.62 1.22
N VAL A 174 -22.27 -0.31 -0.06
CA VAL A 174 -22.00 1.04 -0.61
C VAL A 174 -22.92 2.09 0.05
N ARG A 175 -24.20 1.80 0.22
CA ARG A 175 -25.14 2.69 0.89
C ARG A 175 -24.75 2.91 2.35
N ARG A 176 -24.44 1.82 3.09
CA ARG A 176 -23.99 1.92 4.49
C ARG A 176 -22.70 2.71 4.60
N GLY A 177 -21.72 2.45 3.75
CA GLY A 177 -20.45 3.16 3.71
C GLY A 177 -20.63 4.64 3.45
N ARG A 178 -21.54 5.02 2.54
CA ARG A 178 -21.90 6.41 2.30
C ARG A 178 -22.47 7.08 3.55
N GLU A 179 -23.42 6.44 4.22
CA GLU A 179 -24.01 6.97 5.45
C GLU A 179 -22.94 7.25 6.52
N ILE A 180 -22.00 6.32 6.73
CA ILE A 180 -20.91 6.50 7.68
C ILE A 180 -19.99 7.63 7.20
N ALA A 181 -19.61 7.66 5.92
CA ALA A 181 -18.72 8.67 5.37
C ALA A 181 -19.28 10.10 5.50
N GLU A 182 -20.60 10.27 5.29
CA GLU A 182 -21.30 11.56 5.33
C GLU A 182 -21.71 11.99 6.74
N ARG A 183 -21.99 11.06 7.66
CA ARG A 183 -22.62 11.37 8.96
C ARG A 183 -21.81 10.90 10.17
N GLY A 184 -20.83 10.00 9.96
CA GLY A 184 -20.13 9.33 11.05
C GLY A 184 -21.01 8.35 11.82
N ILE A 185 -20.53 7.87 12.97
CA ILE A 185 -21.28 7.04 13.94
C ILE A 185 -21.07 7.70 15.31
N LYS A 186 -21.99 8.56 15.71
CA LYS A 186 -21.86 9.40 16.88
C LYS A 186 -21.66 8.57 18.17
N GLU A 187 -22.42 7.51 18.32
CA GLU A 187 -22.41 6.62 19.48
C GLU A 187 -21.09 5.85 19.62
N ALA A 188 -20.40 5.62 18.51
CA ALA A 188 -19.09 4.97 18.48
C ALA A 188 -17.91 5.97 18.40
N GLY A 189 -18.18 7.26 18.40
CA GLY A 189 -17.15 8.30 18.30
C GLY A 189 -16.48 8.37 16.92
N VAL A 190 -17.12 7.83 15.86
CA VAL A 190 -16.60 7.87 14.49
C VAL A 190 -17.00 9.19 13.84
N PRO A 191 -16.04 10.04 13.44
CA PRO A 191 -16.34 11.32 12.82
C PRO A 191 -16.79 11.18 11.36
N VAL A 192 -17.28 12.28 10.77
CA VAL A 192 -17.60 12.41 9.35
C VAL A 192 -16.31 12.30 8.52
N CYS A 193 -16.15 11.23 7.73
CA CYS A 193 -14.94 10.98 6.95
C CYS A 193 -14.72 12.04 5.85
N LEU A 194 -15.81 12.43 5.17
CA LEU A 194 -15.76 13.44 4.10
C LEU A 194 -15.42 14.84 4.62
N GLY A 195 -15.48 15.09 5.93
CA GLY A 195 -15.04 16.34 6.54
C GLY A 195 -13.55 16.63 6.34
N CYS A 196 -12.72 15.58 6.21
CA CYS A 196 -11.29 15.67 5.92
C CYS A 196 -10.96 15.16 4.51
N HIS A 197 -11.55 14.04 4.09
CA HIS A 197 -11.19 13.34 2.86
C HIS A 197 -12.02 13.71 1.62
N GLY A 198 -13.13 14.42 1.78
CA GLY A 198 -14.03 14.81 0.69
C GLY A 198 -13.88 16.27 0.25
N ARG A 199 -12.91 17.03 0.76
CA ARG A 199 -12.80 18.47 0.53
C ARG A 199 -11.39 18.85 0.10
N GLN A 200 -11.30 19.62 -1.01
CA GLN A 200 -10.01 20.11 -1.52
C GLN A 200 -9.44 21.31 -0.74
N ASP A 201 -10.29 22.03 -0.01
CA ASP A 201 -9.91 23.21 0.79
C ASP A 201 -9.30 22.82 2.16
N ARG A 202 -9.10 21.53 2.41
CA ARG A 202 -8.46 21.02 3.64
C ARG A 202 -6.95 20.89 3.46
N SER A 203 -6.29 20.47 4.53
CA SER A 203 -4.85 20.23 4.51
C SER A 203 -4.45 19.28 3.38
N PRO A 204 -3.41 19.60 2.57
CA PRO A 204 -2.90 18.70 1.56
C PRO A 204 -2.28 17.41 2.13
N LEU A 205 -2.16 17.32 3.46
CA LEU A 205 -1.72 16.11 4.16
C LEU A 205 -2.86 15.10 4.42
N TYR A 206 -4.12 15.47 4.13
CA TYR A 206 -5.21 14.50 4.10
C TYR A 206 -5.23 13.81 2.74
N PRO A 207 -5.07 12.47 2.70
CA PRO A 207 -5.07 11.76 1.41
C PRO A 207 -6.43 11.77 0.74
N SER A 208 -6.43 11.77 -0.60
CA SER A 208 -7.58 11.34 -1.36
C SER A 208 -7.76 9.83 -1.20
N ILE A 209 -8.92 9.41 -0.71
CA ILE A 209 -9.25 7.99 -0.51
C ILE A 209 -10.30 7.48 -1.49
N ALA A 210 -10.91 8.37 -2.25
CA ALA A 210 -11.82 8.02 -3.33
C ALA A 210 -11.08 7.28 -4.45
N GLY A 211 -11.65 6.19 -4.94
CA GLY A 211 -11.05 5.35 -5.97
C GLY A 211 -9.88 4.47 -5.51
N GLN A 212 -9.59 4.42 -4.23
CA GLN A 212 -8.60 3.49 -3.69
C GLN A 212 -9.14 2.05 -3.69
N PRO A 213 -8.29 1.04 -3.91
CA PRO A 213 -8.73 -0.36 -3.89
C PRO A 213 -9.39 -0.73 -2.55
N GLU A 214 -10.50 -1.46 -2.62
CA GLU A 214 -11.29 -1.87 -1.46
C GLU A 214 -10.45 -2.59 -0.39
N ARG A 215 -9.68 -3.60 -0.80
CA ARG A 215 -8.78 -4.35 0.11
C ARG A 215 -7.71 -3.46 0.75
N TYR A 216 -7.22 -2.45 0.02
CA TYR A 216 -6.28 -1.49 0.58
C TYR A 216 -6.94 -0.65 1.69
N ILE A 217 -8.16 -0.14 1.46
CA ILE A 217 -8.90 0.65 2.45
C ILE A 217 -9.18 -0.19 3.69
N GLU A 218 -9.68 -1.41 3.53
CA GLU A 218 -9.92 -2.36 4.63
C GLU A 218 -8.66 -2.58 5.48
N ALA A 219 -7.55 -2.93 4.82
CA ALA A 219 -6.28 -3.16 5.49
C ALA A 219 -5.80 -1.91 6.26
N GLN A 220 -5.91 -0.72 5.66
CA GLN A 220 -5.47 0.51 6.30
C GLN A 220 -6.33 0.92 7.49
N LEU A 221 -7.66 0.80 7.40
CA LEU A 221 -8.56 1.03 8.53
C LEU A 221 -8.31 0.03 9.66
N GLY A 222 -8.09 -1.24 9.32
CA GLY A 222 -7.71 -2.28 10.28
C GLY A 222 -6.39 -1.96 11.01
N LEU A 223 -5.36 -1.50 10.28
CA LEU A 223 -4.09 -1.10 10.86
C LEU A 223 -4.21 0.13 11.77
N PHE A 224 -5.00 1.13 11.41
CA PHE A 224 -5.29 2.28 12.27
C PHE A 224 -6.01 1.85 13.54
N ARG A 225 -7.03 1.00 13.42
CA ARG A 225 -7.80 0.47 14.56
C ARG A 225 -6.93 -0.34 15.52
N ALA A 226 -5.97 -1.11 14.97
CA ALA A 226 -5.01 -1.89 15.75
C ALA A 226 -3.83 -1.06 16.31
N GLY A 227 -3.75 0.25 16.02
CA GLY A 227 -2.62 1.09 16.42
C GLY A 227 -1.30 0.77 15.72
N LYS A 228 -1.34 0.01 14.61
CA LYS A 228 -0.16 -0.43 13.83
C LYS A 228 0.19 0.51 12.66
N ARG A 229 -0.54 1.60 12.50
CA ARG A 229 -0.27 2.62 11.48
C ARG A 229 -0.16 4.00 12.13
N GLY A 230 1.01 4.61 11.99
CA GLY A 230 1.34 5.93 12.53
C GLY A 230 2.28 6.69 11.60
N GLY A 231 3.17 7.49 12.19
CA GLY A 231 4.32 8.14 11.53
C GLY A 231 4.01 9.35 10.67
N THR A 232 2.75 9.59 10.29
CA THR A 232 2.34 10.80 9.59
C THR A 232 1.73 11.80 10.57
N ARG A 233 1.81 13.10 10.24
CA ARG A 233 1.37 14.20 11.09
C ARG A 233 -0.05 14.03 11.66
N PHE A 234 -0.97 13.54 10.84
CA PHE A 234 -2.36 13.33 11.21
C PHE A 234 -2.74 11.86 11.44
N GLY A 235 -1.76 10.96 11.53
CA GLY A 235 -2.00 9.53 11.76
C GLY A 235 -2.78 9.26 13.05
N HIS A 236 -2.53 10.03 14.10
CA HIS A 236 -3.24 9.93 15.37
C HIS A 236 -4.74 10.25 15.26
N LEU A 237 -5.13 11.18 14.36
CA LEU A 237 -6.55 11.50 14.11
C LEU A 237 -7.25 10.30 13.45
N MET A 238 -6.58 9.64 12.51
CA MET A 238 -7.12 8.45 11.85
C MET A 238 -7.21 7.26 12.80
N ALA A 239 -6.23 7.06 13.68
CA ALA A 239 -6.29 6.02 14.71
C ALA A 239 -7.51 6.21 15.63
N ASN A 240 -7.76 7.44 16.06
CA ASN A 240 -8.94 7.77 16.85
C ASN A 240 -10.25 7.58 16.07
N ALA A 241 -10.28 8.02 14.80
CA ALA A 241 -11.47 7.89 13.95
C ALA A 241 -11.82 6.43 13.65
N ALA A 242 -10.81 5.56 13.46
CA ALA A 242 -11.01 4.16 13.13
C ALA A 242 -11.37 3.29 14.36
N LYS A 243 -11.06 3.73 15.58
CA LYS A 243 -11.19 2.92 16.80
C LYS A 243 -12.61 2.41 17.04
N GLY A 244 -13.63 3.19 16.69
CA GLY A 244 -15.03 2.85 16.90
C GLY A 244 -15.67 2.05 15.74
N LEU A 245 -14.93 1.76 14.66
CA LEU A 245 -15.45 1.02 13.53
C LEU A 245 -15.52 -0.49 13.84
N THR A 246 -16.62 -1.12 13.47
CA THR A 246 -16.74 -2.58 13.39
C THR A 246 -16.14 -3.11 12.09
N ASP A 247 -15.97 -4.43 11.96
CA ASP A 247 -15.50 -5.03 10.69
C ASP A 247 -16.49 -4.79 9.55
N ASP A 248 -17.80 -4.79 9.85
CA ASP A 248 -18.84 -4.47 8.87
C ASP A 248 -18.78 -3.01 8.41
N ASP A 249 -18.52 -2.06 9.34
CA ASP A 249 -18.34 -0.65 8.98
C ASP A 249 -17.09 -0.43 8.13
N VAL A 250 -16.00 -1.15 8.42
CA VAL A 250 -14.76 -1.12 7.62
C VAL A 250 -15.04 -1.61 6.19
N ARG A 251 -15.72 -2.74 6.01
CA ARG A 251 -16.11 -3.27 4.70
C ARG A 251 -17.02 -2.29 3.95
N ALA A 252 -18.01 -1.73 4.62
CA ALA A 252 -18.94 -0.78 4.03
C ALA A 252 -18.22 0.50 3.54
N LEU A 253 -17.33 1.07 4.37
CA LEU A 253 -16.53 2.23 3.99
C LEU A 253 -15.59 1.91 2.83
N ALA A 254 -14.95 0.75 2.81
CA ALA A 254 -14.08 0.31 1.74
C ALA A 254 -14.83 0.20 0.42
N ALA A 255 -15.99 -0.46 0.40
CA ALA A 255 -16.85 -0.57 -0.79
C ALA A 255 -17.30 0.81 -1.30
N TYR A 256 -17.70 1.72 -0.40
CA TYR A 256 -18.11 3.07 -0.79
C TYR A 256 -16.96 3.88 -1.41
N PHE A 257 -15.81 3.96 -0.73
CA PHE A 257 -14.70 4.78 -1.21
C PHE A 257 -14.05 4.21 -2.47
N ALA A 258 -14.02 2.89 -2.63
CA ALA A 258 -13.49 2.26 -3.83
C ALA A 258 -14.27 2.66 -5.10
N LEU A 259 -15.58 2.88 -4.99
CA LEU A 259 -16.44 3.30 -6.08
C LEU A 259 -16.67 4.82 -6.15
N SER A 260 -16.15 5.57 -5.18
CA SER A 260 -16.32 7.02 -5.15
C SER A 260 -15.39 7.71 -6.15
N ALA A 261 -15.89 8.78 -6.76
CA ALA A 261 -15.09 9.66 -7.58
C ALA A 261 -14.23 10.59 -6.71
N ALA A 262 -12.97 10.81 -7.11
CA ALA A 262 -12.19 11.89 -6.52
C ALA A 262 -12.91 13.23 -6.76
N PRO A 263 -12.90 14.17 -5.77
CA PRO A 263 -13.50 15.49 -5.97
C PRO A 263 -12.88 16.14 -7.22
N SER A 264 -13.72 16.53 -8.20
CA SER A 264 -13.22 17.22 -9.38
C SER A 264 -12.64 18.59 -8.99
N ALA A 265 -11.50 18.96 -9.60
CA ALA A 265 -10.86 20.27 -9.40
C ALA A 265 -11.68 21.47 -9.90
N THR A 266 -12.88 21.21 -10.49
CA THR A 266 -13.78 22.21 -11.05
C THR A 266 -14.96 22.44 -10.12
N GLY A 267 -14.80 23.36 -9.20
CA GLY A 267 -15.84 23.82 -8.28
C GLY A 267 -15.50 25.17 -7.67
N THR A 268 -15.13 26.15 -8.50
CA THR A 268 -15.26 27.56 -8.14
C THR A 268 -16.73 27.89 -7.97
N ARG A 269 -17.18 28.09 -6.78
CA ARG A 269 -18.26 29.06 -6.43
C ARG A 269 -17.88 29.78 -5.15
#